data_462921f43289649127c670c88843cfe8
#
_entry.id   462921f43289649127c670c88843cfe8
#
_cell.length_a   1.000
_cell.length_b   1.000
_cell.length_c   1.000
_cell.angle_alpha   90.00
_cell.angle_beta   90.00
_cell.angle_gamma   90.00
#
_symmetry.space_group_name_H-M   'P 1'
#
loop_
_entity.id
_entity.type
_entity.pdbx_description
1 polymer ?
#
loop_
_entity_poly.entity_id
_entity_poly.type
_entity_poly.pdbx_seq_one_letter_code
_entity_poly.pdbx_strand_id
1 'polypeptide(L)'
;MTVKEVKNQIDALVFRFVSLMYENGEETALEGVTLLNADNDFILGALVRATYKLYREAEGKRKEYLLSALKRFFSWTLDKPCKTWGKISLLSVLCALQEEDELHILPEGVFACLREKTDFRDFYDIKEKKLLGPTAANYVHVAATCAKRRQLLGWESEETVSVITEHLLSTIGESAGGGFLDDQPGEGRFDDYTFMVAQSLPAQCEEAGLPVPEYAFTNLAIAARAMLKMANRRGDGFVYGRSLSVYGDMSPAGVFVSAMKYGLLSEEESELAYAYILKILEKMCRFWYDEKRGIFNIWLDGRSTDGYREIHRLLETNLGVCDAIYETLEALETLGFAERAPRVEIPSPDAWQASRICFSDIPDKKAEAIILRRSDTLLMLPLIGAGSLCAFPAYLPFPAVAGVFEAAPQSNAPYLVPEYEKDGESYRPIRFYADITMKSEQDKVTINAKGYVSKVAPYPARPICTKYVFEAEYVFNGRDISVRFKTDMPYDRVRMHTAETVRASHISAFGFEDSRELPLGAKDTLAPHGAYTYVKEHISTAHGTVGWTATLPE
;
A
#
# COMPACT_ATOMS: atom_id res chain seq x y z
N MET A 1 24.02 0.28 -2.92
CA MET A 1 23.61 1.07 -4.08
C MET A 1 23.53 2.53 -3.67
N THR A 2 24.01 3.47 -4.47
CA THR A 2 23.97 4.91 -4.18
C THR A 2 22.68 5.53 -4.73
N VAL A 3 22.28 6.68 -4.21
CA VAL A 3 21.12 7.48 -4.73
C VAL A 3 21.27 7.76 -6.23
N LYS A 4 22.49 8.10 -6.68
CA LYS A 4 22.79 8.37 -8.10
C LYS A 4 22.62 7.13 -8.98
N GLU A 5 23.05 5.95 -8.52
CA GLU A 5 22.87 4.69 -9.27
C GLU A 5 21.39 4.34 -9.41
N VAL A 6 20.59 4.52 -8.34
CA VAL A 6 19.13 4.34 -8.38
C VAL A 6 18.53 5.30 -9.40
N LYS A 7 18.84 6.60 -9.31
CA LYS A 7 18.32 7.61 -10.22
C LYS A 7 18.60 7.25 -11.68
N ASN A 8 19.84 6.90 -12.00
CA ASN A 8 20.21 6.55 -13.37
C ASN A 8 19.40 5.34 -13.91
N GLN A 9 19.16 4.34 -13.08
CA GLN A 9 18.37 3.16 -13.47
C GLN A 9 16.91 3.52 -13.71
N ILE A 10 16.32 4.36 -12.84
CA ILE A 10 14.94 4.81 -12.98
C ILE A 10 14.78 5.72 -14.19
N ASP A 11 15.71 6.64 -14.44
CA ASP A 11 15.73 7.49 -15.62
C ASP A 11 15.77 6.67 -16.92
N ALA A 12 16.56 5.60 -16.95
CA ALA A 12 16.64 4.70 -18.08
C ALA A 12 15.32 3.94 -18.31
N LEU A 13 14.70 3.45 -17.23
CA LEU A 13 13.42 2.75 -17.28
C LEU A 13 12.30 3.67 -17.77
N VAL A 14 12.17 4.86 -17.20
CA VAL A 14 11.16 5.84 -17.61
C VAL A 14 11.37 6.26 -19.05
N PHE A 15 12.63 6.55 -19.45
CA PHE A 15 12.95 6.91 -20.82
C PHE A 15 12.60 5.81 -21.82
N ARG A 16 12.80 4.54 -21.46
CA ARG A 16 12.37 3.40 -22.28
C ARG A 16 10.86 3.39 -22.50
N PHE A 17 10.05 3.56 -21.46
CA PHE A 17 8.59 3.61 -21.61
C PHE A 17 8.13 4.82 -22.43
N VAL A 18 8.72 5.99 -22.18
CA VAL A 18 8.43 7.21 -22.95
C VAL A 18 8.75 7.00 -24.44
N SER A 19 9.91 6.41 -24.75
CA SER A 19 10.30 6.14 -26.14
C SER A 19 9.39 5.13 -26.79
N LEU A 20 9.09 4.00 -26.12
CA LEU A 20 8.15 2.99 -26.61
C LEU A 20 6.80 3.61 -26.98
N MET A 21 6.22 4.41 -26.08
CA MET A 21 4.91 5.04 -26.31
C MET A 21 4.98 6.13 -27.36
N TYR A 22 6.05 6.92 -27.40
CA TYR A 22 6.23 7.98 -28.37
C TYR A 22 6.44 7.46 -29.79
N GLU A 23 7.22 6.40 -29.96
CA GLU A 23 7.55 5.85 -31.30
C GLU A 23 6.43 4.97 -31.88
N ASN A 24 5.80 4.11 -31.05
CA ASN A 24 4.81 3.15 -31.53
C ASN A 24 3.35 3.62 -31.36
N GLY A 25 3.11 4.69 -30.58
CA GLY A 25 1.77 5.27 -30.43
C GLY A 25 0.88 4.52 -29.44
N GLU A 26 -0.43 4.74 -29.55
CA GLU A 26 -1.45 4.26 -28.59
C GLU A 26 -1.60 2.75 -28.56
N GLU A 27 -1.29 2.06 -29.67
CA GLU A 27 -1.38 0.60 -29.81
C GLU A 27 -0.15 -0.13 -29.23
N THR A 28 0.76 0.60 -28.59
CA THR A 28 1.96 0.01 -27.99
C THR A 28 1.59 -1.13 -27.03
N ALA A 29 2.15 -2.30 -27.24
CA ALA A 29 1.96 -3.47 -26.39
C ALA A 29 3.29 -3.93 -25.76
N LEU A 30 3.23 -4.45 -24.54
CA LEU A 30 4.33 -5.05 -23.81
C LEU A 30 3.81 -6.21 -22.96
N GLU A 31 4.54 -7.33 -22.90
CA GLU A 31 4.16 -8.53 -22.12
C GLU A 31 2.70 -9.00 -22.41
N GLY A 32 2.27 -8.87 -23.67
CA GLY A 32 0.95 -9.32 -24.14
C GLY A 32 -0.21 -8.39 -23.82
N VAL A 33 0.04 -7.18 -23.30
CA VAL A 33 -1.01 -6.21 -23.00
C VAL A 33 -0.77 -4.89 -23.74
N THR A 34 -1.86 -4.28 -24.23
CA THR A 34 -1.82 -2.90 -24.74
C THR A 34 -1.63 -1.95 -23.58
N LEU A 35 -0.58 -1.12 -23.66
CA LEU A 35 -0.18 -0.25 -22.55
C LEU A 35 -1.18 0.87 -22.27
N LEU A 36 -1.75 1.47 -23.31
CA LEU A 36 -2.79 2.49 -23.21
C LEU A 36 -4.16 1.85 -23.46
N ASN A 37 -4.72 1.19 -22.46
CA ASN A 37 -6.01 0.52 -22.57
C ASN A 37 -7.14 1.30 -21.87
N ALA A 38 -8.40 1.01 -22.25
CA ALA A 38 -9.57 1.73 -21.77
C ALA A 38 -9.88 1.50 -20.28
N ASP A 39 -9.37 0.42 -19.70
CA ASP A 39 -9.61 0.06 -18.30
C ASP A 39 -8.65 0.78 -17.32
N ASN A 40 -7.72 1.57 -17.86
CA ASN A 40 -6.71 2.27 -17.07
C ASN A 40 -6.82 3.79 -17.20
N ASP A 41 -7.66 4.38 -16.40
CA ASP A 41 -7.96 5.83 -16.40
C ASP A 41 -6.86 6.72 -15.80
N PHE A 42 -5.78 6.13 -15.25
CA PHE A 42 -4.70 6.87 -14.57
C PHE A 42 -3.46 7.03 -15.45
N ILE A 43 -3.37 6.25 -16.51
CA ILE A 43 -2.13 6.04 -17.26
C ILE A 43 -1.59 7.30 -17.92
N LEU A 44 -2.46 8.12 -18.51
CA LEU A 44 -2.02 9.35 -19.18
C LEU A 44 -1.41 10.34 -18.19
N GLY A 45 -2.00 10.47 -17.01
CA GLY A 45 -1.42 11.30 -15.95
C GLY A 45 -0.03 10.82 -15.55
N ALA A 46 0.14 9.52 -15.32
CA ALA A 46 1.44 8.94 -14.97
C ALA A 46 2.47 9.11 -16.09
N LEU A 47 2.07 8.90 -17.36
CA LEU A 47 2.96 9.04 -18.51
C LEU A 47 3.41 10.49 -18.72
N VAL A 48 2.48 11.45 -18.66
CA VAL A 48 2.78 12.88 -18.77
C VAL A 48 3.72 13.32 -17.65
N ARG A 49 3.44 12.93 -16.40
CA ARG A 49 4.26 13.31 -15.24
C ARG A 49 5.67 12.73 -15.32
N ALA A 50 5.81 11.44 -15.63
CA ALA A 50 7.11 10.80 -15.78
C ALA A 50 7.93 11.41 -16.93
N THR A 51 7.28 11.72 -18.07
CA THR A 51 7.93 12.39 -19.20
C THR A 51 8.40 13.80 -18.85
N TYR A 52 7.58 14.57 -18.11
CA TYR A 52 7.92 15.91 -17.67
C TYR A 52 9.11 15.90 -16.70
N LYS A 53 9.19 14.97 -15.76
CA LYS A 53 10.36 14.83 -14.87
C LYS A 53 11.66 14.63 -15.66
N LEU A 54 11.67 13.77 -16.67
CA LEU A 54 12.83 13.61 -17.55
C LEU A 54 13.12 14.85 -18.38
N TYR A 55 12.07 15.55 -18.87
CA TYR A 55 12.20 16.77 -19.68
C TYR A 55 12.90 17.90 -18.92
N ARG A 56 12.57 18.10 -17.66
CA ARG A 56 13.17 19.14 -16.82
C ARG A 56 14.68 19.01 -16.66
N GLU A 57 15.19 17.80 -16.60
CA GLU A 57 16.61 17.51 -16.39
C GLU A 57 17.39 17.31 -17.69
N ALA A 58 16.69 17.21 -18.81
CA ALA A 58 17.32 16.92 -20.09
C ALA A 58 17.87 18.18 -20.76
N GLU A 59 18.93 18.01 -21.57
CA GLU A 59 19.54 19.03 -22.37
C GLU A 59 19.63 18.65 -23.86
N GLY A 60 19.81 19.63 -24.73
CA GLY A 60 20.05 19.47 -26.14
C GLY A 60 18.99 18.61 -26.84
N LYS A 61 19.43 17.71 -27.72
CA LYS A 61 18.55 16.83 -28.51
C LYS A 61 17.62 15.94 -27.66
N ARG A 62 18.05 15.53 -26.47
CA ARG A 62 17.22 14.73 -25.57
C ARG A 62 16.05 15.56 -25.04
N LYS A 63 16.27 16.84 -24.72
CA LYS A 63 15.22 17.76 -24.29
C LYS A 63 14.18 17.98 -25.40
N GLU A 64 14.64 18.20 -26.65
CA GLU A 64 13.76 18.36 -27.80
C GLU A 64 12.90 17.10 -28.07
N TYR A 65 13.49 15.91 -27.95
CA TYR A 65 12.77 14.64 -28.07
C TYR A 65 11.69 14.49 -27.00
N LEU A 66 12.04 14.72 -25.74
CA LEU A 66 11.11 14.63 -24.59
C LEU A 66 10.00 15.67 -24.67
N LEU A 67 10.29 16.88 -25.15
CA LEU A 67 9.28 17.92 -25.41
C LEU A 67 8.27 17.45 -26.46
N SER A 68 8.75 16.83 -27.53
CA SER A 68 7.89 16.30 -28.60
C SER A 68 7.01 15.16 -28.07
N ALA A 69 7.57 14.26 -27.25
CA ALA A 69 6.83 13.19 -26.58
C ALA A 69 5.76 13.76 -25.64
N LEU A 70 6.14 14.74 -24.81
CA LEU A 70 5.24 15.39 -23.86
C LEU A 70 4.04 16.05 -24.54
N LYS A 71 4.28 16.79 -25.64
CA LYS A 71 3.23 17.38 -26.48
C LYS A 71 2.28 16.32 -27.03
N ARG A 72 2.82 15.20 -27.54
CA ARG A 72 2.03 14.09 -28.05
C ARG A 72 1.15 13.46 -26.96
N PHE A 73 1.70 13.22 -25.78
CA PHE A 73 0.94 12.62 -24.67
C PHE A 73 -0.13 13.57 -24.12
N PHE A 74 0.15 14.86 -24.08
CA PHE A 74 -0.88 15.86 -23.77
C PHE A 74 -2.00 15.87 -24.81
N SER A 75 -1.69 15.72 -26.10
CA SER A 75 -2.73 15.63 -27.14
C SER A 75 -3.66 14.43 -26.93
N TRP A 76 -3.16 13.29 -26.45
CA TRP A 76 -4.01 12.13 -26.12
C TRP A 76 -5.00 12.40 -25.01
N THR A 77 -4.75 13.37 -24.12
CA THR A 77 -5.70 13.74 -23.07
C THR A 77 -6.98 14.37 -23.61
N LEU A 78 -7.00 14.84 -24.87
CA LEU A 78 -8.20 15.40 -25.49
C LEU A 78 -9.31 14.35 -25.62
N ASP A 79 -8.96 13.11 -25.98
CA ASP A 79 -9.91 12.05 -26.30
C ASP A 79 -10.02 10.96 -25.22
N LYS A 80 -9.00 10.80 -24.37
CA LYS A 80 -8.97 9.74 -23.36
C LYS A 80 -9.51 10.21 -22.00
N PRO A 81 -10.11 9.31 -21.20
CA PRO A 81 -10.56 9.62 -19.87
C PRO A 81 -9.38 9.90 -18.92
N CYS A 82 -9.66 10.67 -17.87
CA CYS A 82 -8.73 10.88 -16.77
C CYS A 82 -9.53 10.85 -15.47
N LYS A 83 -9.19 9.95 -14.55
CA LYS A 83 -9.86 9.84 -13.25
C LYS A 83 -8.88 10.04 -12.09
N THR A 84 -9.39 10.47 -11.00
CA THR A 84 -8.80 10.52 -9.64
C THR A 84 -7.27 10.73 -9.58
N TRP A 85 -6.47 9.70 -9.39
CA TRP A 85 -5.00 9.80 -9.29
C TRP A 85 -4.34 10.33 -10.58
N GLY A 86 -4.88 9.99 -11.74
CA GLY A 86 -4.42 10.57 -13.01
C GLY A 86 -4.61 12.07 -13.07
N LYS A 87 -5.70 12.61 -12.47
CA LYS A 87 -5.94 14.05 -12.36
C LYS A 87 -4.84 14.74 -11.54
N ILE A 88 -4.45 14.15 -10.40
CA ILE A 88 -3.35 14.68 -9.58
C ILE A 88 -2.07 14.81 -10.40
N SER A 89 -1.72 13.76 -11.15
CA SER A 89 -0.50 13.76 -11.96
C SER A 89 -0.51 14.83 -13.05
N LEU A 90 -1.62 14.99 -13.78
CA LEU A 90 -1.75 16.03 -14.80
C LEU A 90 -1.71 17.44 -14.19
N LEU A 91 -2.45 17.67 -13.11
CA LEU A 91 -2.48 18.93 -12.40
C LEU A 91 -1.09 19.29 -11.84
N SER A 92 -0.30 18.32 -11.36
CA SER A 92 1.08 18.56 -10.91
C SER A 92 1.94 19.14 -12.03
N VAL A 93 1.85 18.55 -13.23
CA VAL A 93 2.65 19.01 -14.37
C VAL A 93 2.18 20.39 -14.84
N LEU A 94 0.86 20.64 -14.85
CA LEU A 94 0.34 21.95 -15.22
C LEU A 94 0.79 23.06 -14.24
N CYS A 95 0.77 22.80 -12.94
CA CYS A 95 1.28 23.75 -11.94
C CYS A 95 2.76 24.03 -12.16
N ALA A 96 3.57 23.00 -12.38
CA ALA A 96 5.00 23.17 -12.62
C ALA A 96 5.28 23.94 -13.93
N LEU A 97 4.55 23.65 -15.00
CA LEU A 97 4.65 24.43 -16.25
C LEU A 97 4.22 25.89 -16.07
N GLN A 98 3.24 26.17 -15.21
CA GLN A 98 2.84 27.53 -14.89
C GLN A 98 3.92 28.28 -14.09
N GLU A 99 4.51 27.63 -13.10
CA GLU A 99 5.60 28.20 -12.29
C GLU A 99 6.85 28.54 -13.13
N GLU A 100 7.12 27.71 -14.17
CA GLU A 100 8.24 27.88 -15.09
C GLU A 100 7.91 28.77 -16.30
N ASP A 101 6.69 29.34 -16.39
CA ASP A 101 6.16 30.11 -17.53
C ASP A 101 6.18 29.31 -18.86
N GLU A 102 6.07 27.99 -18.77
CA GLU A 102 6.13 27.06 -19.92
C GLU A 102 4.76 26.54 -20.38
N LEU A 103 3.63 27.08 -19.91
CA LEU A 103 2.29 26.62 -20.36
C LEU A 103 2.11 26.73 -21.88
N HIS A 104 2.89 27.59 -22.54
CA HIS A 104 2.88 27.76 -23.99
C HIS A 104 3.34 26.53 -24.79
N ILE A 105 3.98 25.55 -24.13
CA ILE A 105 4.36 24.28 -24.78
C ILE A 105 3.17 23.35 -25.02
N LEU A 106 2.04 23.57 -24.35
CA LEU A 106 0.84 22.73 -24.49
C LEU A 106 0.25 22.87 -25.89
N PRO A 107 -0.21 21.75 -26.50
CA PRO A 107 -0.98 21.82 -27.73
C PRO A 107 -2.26 22.63 -27.57
N GLU A 108 -2.73 23.22 -28.68
CA GLU A 108 -3.96 24.01 -28.69
C GLU A 108 -5.14 23.23 -28.09
N GLY A 109 -5.95 23.90 -27.27
CA GLY A 109 -7.14 23.31 -26.63
C GLY A 109 -6.86 22.41 -25.43
N VAL A 110 -5.63 21.92 -25.21
CA VAL A 110 -5.31 20.99 -24.11
C VAL A 110 -5.56 21.63 -22.76
N PHE A 111 -5.11 22.86 -22.54
CA PHE A 111 -5.28 23.54 -21.24
C PHE A 111 -6.75 23.70 -20.85
N ALA A 112 -7.60 24.11 -21.80
CA ALA A 112 -9.05 24.23 -21.59
C ALA A 112 -9.71 22.87 -21.32
N CYS A 113 -9.35 21.84 -22.12
CA CYS A 113 -9.85 20.48 -21.93
C CYS A 113 -9.46 19.91 -20.55
N LEU A 114 -8.20 20.11 -20.12
CA LEU A 114 -7.75 19.61 -18.81
C LEU A 114 -8.42 20.33 -17.64
N ARG A 115 -8.82 21.59 -17.79
CA ARG A 115 -9.62 22.30 -16.78
C ARG A 115 -10.92 21.55 -16.48
N GLU A 116 -11.59 21.00 -17.50
CA GLU A 116 -12.81 20.22 -17.34
C GLU A 116 -12.52 18.80 -16.85
N LYS A 117 -11.59 18.10 -17.52
CA LYS A 117 -11.28 16.70 -17.22
C LYS A 117 -10.64 16.45 -15.86
N THR A 118 -9.98 17.46 -15.27
CA THR A 118 -9.37 17.34 -13.94
C THR A 118 -10.28 17.85 -12.82
N ASP A 119 -11.55 18.15 -13.11
CA ASP A 119 -12.51 18.52 -12.06
C ASP A 119 -12.75 17.31 -11.14
N PHE A 120 -12.62 17.53 -9.83
CA PHE A 120 -12.83 16.51 -8.82
C PHE A 120 -14.31 16.30 -8.46
N ARG A 121 -15.20 17.16 -8.96
CA ARG A 121 -16.65 17.07 -8.71
C ARG A 121 -17.32 15.86 -9.35
N ASP A 122 -16.65 15.16 -10.24
CA ASP A 122 -17.13 13.88 -10.79
C ASP A 122 -17.06 12.73 -9.78
N PHE A 123 -16.29 12.86 -8.69
CA PHE A 123 -16.19 11.85 -7.62
C PHE A 123 -16.38 12.42 -6.20
N TYR A 124 -16.53 13.75 -6.04
CA TYR A 124 -16.71 14.40 -4.74
C TYR A 124 -17.75 15.51 -4.79
N ASP A 125 -18.75 15.45 -3.94
CA ASP A 125 -19.78 16.48 -3.75
C ASP A 125 -19.34 17.45 -2.62
N ILE A 126 -19.00 18.70 -3.01
CA ILE A 126 -18.56 19.72 -2.05
C ILE A 126 -19.67 20.12 -1.09
N LYS A 127 -20.92 20.25 -1.60
CA LYS A 127 -22.06 20.73 -0.81
C LYS A 127 -22.44 19.73 0.27
N GLU A 128 -22.52 18.46 -0.11
CA GLU A 128 -22.89 17.37 0.80
C GLU A 128 -21.67 16.81 1.55
N LYS A 129 -20.46 17.30 1.26
CA LYS A 129 -19.18 16.83 1.82
C LYS A 129 -19.06 15.30 1.79
N LYS A 130 -19.29 14.70 0.61
CA LYS A 130 -19.25 13.24 0.46
C LYS A 130 -18.64 12.78 -0.85
N LEU A 131 -18.10 11.57 -0.84
CA LEU A 131 -17.65 10.87 -2.03
C LEU A 131 -18.86 10.36 -2.83
N LEU A 132 -18.78 10.46 -4.16
CA LEU A 132 -19.79 9.93 -5.09
C LEU A 132 -19.40 8.48 -5.44
N GLY A 133 -20.20 7.52 -4.97
CA GLY A 133 -19.98 6.09 -5.19
C GLY A 133 -19.28 5.35 -4.03
N PRO A 134 -19.06 4.05 -4.14
CA PRO A 134 -18.51 3.19 -3.10
C PRO A 134 -16.98 3.29 -3.05
N THR A 135 -16.44 4.48 -2.81
CA THR A 135 -15.01 4.75 -2.78
C THR A 135 -14.46 4.74 -1.35
N ALA A 136 -13.15 4.54 -1.23
CA ALA A 136 -12.44 4.58 0.04
C ALA A 136 -12.23 6.02 0.54
N ALA A 137 -12.11 6.23 1.85
CA ALA A 137 -12.02 7.57 2.45
C ALA A 137 -10.76 8.35 2.00
N ASN A 138 -9.68 7.67 1.60
CA ASN A 138 -8.50 8.34 1.03
C ASN A 138 -8.82 9.19 -0.22
N TYR A 139 -9.94 8.96 -0.90
CA TYR A 139 -10.36 9.79 -2.04
C TYR A 139 -10.78 11.21 -1.64
N VAL A 140 -11.06 11.48 -0.36
CA VAL A 140 -11.22 12.87 0.14
C VAL A 140 -9.87 13.59 0.08
N HIS A 141 -8.77 12.91 0.43
CA HIS A 141 -7.41 13.44 0.24
C HIS A 141 -7.11 13.72 -1.25
N VAL A 142 -7.50 12.82 -2.16
CA VAL A 142 -7.35 13.03 -3.62
C VAL A 142 -8.13 14.29 -4.06
N ALA A 143 -9.37 14.48 -3.59
CA ALA A 143 -10.18 15.65 -3.92
C ALA A 143 -9.53 16.95 -3.41
N ALA A 144 -9.02 16.97 -2.16
CA ALA A 144 -8.34 18.13 -1.60
C ALA A 144 -7.06 18.48 -2.38
N THR A 145 -6.26 17.48 -2.75
CA THR A 145 -5.07 17.68 -3.58
C THR A 145 -5.41 18.22 -4.98
N CYS A 146 -6.46 17.70 -5.63
CA CYS A 146 -6.94 18.22 -6.91
C CYS A 146 -7.41 19.67 -6.77
N ALA A 147 -8.21 19.98 -5.73
CA ALA A 147 -8.72 21.32 -5.48
C ALA A 147 -7.58 22.34 -5.29
N LYS A 148 -6.55 21.98 -4.49
CA LYS A 148 -5.38 22.85 -4.29
C LYS A 148 -4.63 23.14 -5.59
N ARG A 149 -4.33 22.13 -6.37
CA ARG A 149 -3.62 22.32 -7.65
C ARG A 149 -4.43 23.12 -8.65
N ARG A 150 -5.75 22.92 -8.70
CA ARG A 150 -6.67 23.74 -9.51
C ARG A 150 -6.72 25.19 -9.01
N GLN A 151 -6.62 25.41 -7.71
CA GLN A 151 -6.55 26.75 -7.13
C GLN A 151 -5.25 27.46 -7.56
N LEU A 152 -4.10 26.76 -7.56
CA LEU A 152 -2.83 27.31 -8.07
C LEU A 152 -2.93 27.71 -9.56
N LEU A 153 -3.71 26.96 -10.35
CA LEU A 153 -3.99 27.27 -11.77
C LEU A 153 -5.08 28.36 -11.96
N GLY A 154 -5.63 28.93 -10.89
CA GLY A 154 -6.70 29.91 -10.94
C GLY A 154 -8.07 29.34 -11.31
N TRP A 155 -8.28 28.04 -11.16
CA TRP A 155 -9.54 27.35 -11.51
C TRP A 155 -10.47 27.08 -10.32
N GLU A 156 -9.98 27.27 -9.10
CA GLU A 156 -10.72 27.09 -7.85
C GLU A 156 -10.44 28.22 -6.87
N SER A 157 -11.32 28.40 -5.88
CA SER A 157 -11.13 29.32 -4.77
C SER A 157 -10.37 28.69 -3.60
N GLU A 158 -9.73 29.50 -2.78
CA GLU A 158 -9.13 29.09 -1.51
C GLU A 158 -10.18 28.49 -0.55
N GLU A 159 -11.39 29.04 -0.55
CA GLU A 159 -12.52 28.53 0.24
C GLU A 159 -12.85 27.07 -0.13
N THR A 160 -12.84 26.72 -1.42
CA THR A 160 -13.06 25.35 -1.88
C THR A 160 -12.00 24.40 -1.32
N VAL A 161 -10.74 24.79 -1.36
CA VAL A 161 -9.62 23.99 -0.82
C VAL A 161 -9.79 23.78 0.68
N SER A 162 -10.08 24.85 1.44
CA SER A 162 -10.28 24.79 2.89
C SER A 162 -11.43 23.86 3.27
N VAL A 163 -12.60 24.01 2.61
CA VAL A 163 -13.78 23.16 2.88
C VAL A 163 -13.48 21.67 2.70
N ILE A 164 -12.76 21.29 1.64
CA ILE A 164 -12.45 19.87 1.39
C ILE A 164 -11.39 19.35 2.38
N THR A 165 -10.39 20.19 2.69
CA THR A 165 -9.35 19.81 3.67
C THR A 165 -9.94 19.69 5.08
N GLU A 166 -10.84 20.59 5.49
CA GLU A 166 -11.60 20.46 6.74
C GLU A 166 -12.44 19.18 6.79
N HIS A 167 -13.07 18.79 5.67
CA HIS A 167 -13.78 17.51 5.60
C HIS A 167 -12.83 16.31 5.76
N LEU A 168 -11.64 16.35 5.19
CA LEU A 168 -10.63 15.33 5.41
C LEU A 168 -10.25 15.24 6.89
N LEU A 169 -10.01 16.37 7.55
CA LEU A 169 -9.71 16.43 8.98
C LEU A 169 -10.86 15.87 9.84
N SER A 170 -12.12 16.19 9.50
CA SER A 170 -13.29 15.63 10.15
C SER A 170 -13.36 14.12 9.99
N THR A 171 -13.15 13.62 8.77
CA THR A 171 -13.15 12.18 8.46
C THR A 171 -12.09 11.42 9.26
N ILE A 172 -10.91 12.01 9.43
CA ILE A 172 -9.84 11.44 10.25
C ILE A 172 -10.22 11.49 11.73
N GLY A 173 -10.79 12.61 12.21
CA GLY A 173 -11.24 12.79 13.59
C GLY A 173 -12.36 11.83 14.01
N GLU A 174 -13.22 11.43 13.07
CA GLU A 174 -14.29 10.45 13.26
C GLU A 174 -13.78 8.99 13.20
N SER A 175 -12.57 8.79 12.70
CA SER A 175 -11.92 7.49 12.69
C SER A 175 -11.61 7.05 14.12
N ALA A 176 -11.97 5.84 14.46
CA ALA A 176 -11.86 5.11 15.72
C ALA A 176 -10.80 5.60 16.76
N GLY A 177 -10.75 6.90 17.06
CA GLY A 177 -10.05 7.48 18.21
C GLY A 177 -8.55 7.70 18.11
N GLY A 178 -7.87 7.17 17.12
CA GLY A 178 -6.39 7.24 17.02
C GLY A 178 -5.84 8.39 16.17
N GLY A 179 -6.71 9.11 15.43
CA GLY A 179 -6.30 10.17 14.49
C GLY A 179 -5.63 9.65 13.22
N PHE A 180 -5.62 8.35 12.99
CA PHE A 180 -5.30 7.73 11.71
C PHE A 180 -6.57 7.57 10.86
N LEU A 181 -6.45 7.72 9.55
CA LEU A 181 -7.60 7.53 8.66
C LEU A 181 -8.04 6.07 8.65
N ASP A 182 -9.27 5.79 9.08
CA ASP A 182 -9.98 4.55 8.75
C ASP A 182 -10.44 4.65 7.29
N ASP A 183 -9.77 3.94 6.39
CA ASP A 183 -10.01 4.04 4.95
C ASP A 183 -11.41 3.55 4.52
N GLN A 184 -12.12 2.92 5.44
CA GLN A 184 -13.56 2.70 5.37
C GLN A 184 -14.20 2.99 6.73
N PRO A 185 -14.67 4.23 6.97
CA PRO A 185 -15.05 4.71 8.28
C PRO A 185 -16.01 3.77 9.03
N GLY A 186 -15.65 3.44 10.28
CA GLY A 186 -16.37 2.51 11.14
C GLY A 186 -16.12 1.03 10.90
N GLU A 187 -15.25 0.65 9.96
CA GLU A 187 -14.92 -0.74 9.66
C GLU A 187 -13.52 -1.16 10.13
N GLY A 188 -12.68 -0.22 10.55
CA GLY A 188 -11.33 -0.49 11.05
C GLY A 188 -10.31 -0.86 9.98
N ARG A 189 -10.48 -0.35 8.76
CA ARG A 189 -9.57 -0.63 7.65
C ARG A 189 -8.38 0.32 7.68
N PHE A 190 -7.30 -0.12 8.31
CA PHE A 190 -6.03 0.59 8.41
C PHE A 190 -4.95 -0.15 7.62
N ASP A 191 -4.71 0.30 6.40
CA ASP A 191 -3.72 -0.26 5.49
C ASP A 191 -2.70 0.80 5.04
N ASP A 192 -1.98 0.54 3.97
CA ASP A 192 -0.98 1.44 3.40
C ASP A 192 -1.50 2.87 3.14
N TYR A 193 -2.76 3.01 2.73
CA TYR A 193 -3.37 4.33 2.49
C TYR A 193 -3.57 5.15 3.77
N THR A 194 -3.70 4.52 4.91
CA THR A 194 -3.68 5.20 6.22
C THR A 194 -2.37 5.97 6.41
N PHE A 195 -1.25 5.34 6.07
CA PHE A 195 0.08 5.95 6.19
C PHE A 195 0.35 6.97 5.08
N MET A 196 -0.14 6.72 3.87
CA MET A 196 -0.08 7.68 2.77
C MET A 196 -0.79 8.99 3.13
N VAL A 197 -1.94 8.95 3.77
CA VAL A 197 -2.63 10.15 4.26
C VAL A 197 -1.88 10.79 5.43
N ALA A 198 -1.40 9.99 6.40
CA ALA A 198 -0.65 10.52 7.54
C ALA A 198 0.62 11.27 7.12
N GLN A 199 1.36 10.76 6.12
CA GLN A 199 2.58 11.42 5.62
C GLN A 199 2.33 12.73 4.89
N SER A 200 1.18 12.89 4.23
CA SER A 200 0.87 14.06 3.40
C SER A 200 0.02 15.11 4.13
N LEU A 201 -0.66 14.73 5.21
CA LEU A 201 -1.62 15.59 5.92
C LEU A 201 -1.02 16.92 6.41
N PRO A 202 0.19 16.99 7.02
CA PRO A 202 0.76 18.26 7.43
C PRO A 202 0.93 19.24 6.27
N ALA A 203 1.54 18.79 5.17
CA ALA A 203 1.73 19.62 3.98
C ALA A 203 0.38 20.05 3.38
N GLN A 204 -0.59 19.20 3.36
CA GLN A 204 -1.92 19.50 2.82
C GLN A 204 -2.65 20.57 3.65
N CYS A 205 -2.52 20.56 4.98
CA CYS A 205 -3.04 21.63 5.83
C CYS A 205 -2.33 22.96 5.58
N GLU A 206 -1.00 22.94 5.53
CA GLU A 206 -0.19 24.13 5.23
C GLU A 206 -0.56 24.75 3.88
N GLU A 207 -0.65 23.94 2.83
CA GLU A 207 -1.06 24.37 1.50
C GLU A 207 -2.48 24.93 1.44
N ALA A 208 -3.39 24.41 2.27
CA ALA A 208 -4.76 24.93 2.39
C ALA A 208 -4.86 26.20 3.26
N GLY A 209 -3.76 26.65 3.88
CA GLY A 209 -3.78 27.78 4.81
C GLY A 209 -4.48 27.46 6.14
N LEU A 210 -4.60 26.17 6.48
CA LEU A 210 -5.21 25.70 7.73
C LEU A 210 -4.15 25.36 8.77
N PRO A 211 -4.46 25.52 10.08
CA PRO A 211 -3.55 25.07 11.12
C PRO A 211 -3.40 23.55 11.05
N VAL A 212 -2.15 23.07 11.08
CA VAL A 212 -1.87 21.63 11.17
C VAL A 212 -2.28 21.14 12.55
N PRO A 213 -3.21 20.17 12.67
CA PRO A 213 -3.60 19.65 13.97
C PRO A 213 -2.44 18.86 14.61
N GLU A 214 -2.29 18.94 15.93
CA GLU A 214 -1.21 18.27 16.67
C GLU A 214 -1.16 16.76 16.39
N TYR A 215 -2.31 16.13 16.27
CA TYR A 215 -2.37 14.69 15.96
C TYR A 215 -1.73 14.32 14.62
N ALA A 216 -1.69 15.22 13.64
CA ALA A 216 -1.07 14.95 12.34
C ALA A 216 0.44 14.71 12.50
N PHE A 217 1.13 15.55 13.26
CA PHE A 217 2.54 15.36 13.56
C PHE A 217 2.77 14.17 14.51
N THR A 218 1.92 14.02 15.52
CA THR A 218 2.01 12.90 16.47
C THR A 218 1.87 11.56 15.75
N ASN A 219 0.88 11.42 14.87
CA ASN A 219 0.64 10.16 14.13
C ASN A 219 1.72 9.88 13.10
N LEU A 220 2.21 10.91 12.42
CA LEU A 220 3.34 10.75 11.51
C LEU A 220 4.61 10.29 12.26
N ALA A 221 4.88 10.86 13.45
CA ALA A 221 5.99 10.45 14.30
C ALA A 221 5.83 9.01 14.82
N ILE A 222 4.61 8.63 15.26
CA ILE A 222 4.29 7.27 15.71
C ILE A 222 4.51 6.28 14.55
N ALA A 223 3.98 6.58 13.37
CA ALA A 223 4.14 5.75 12.18
C ALA A 223 5.62 5.59 11.81
N ALA A 224 6.36 6.68 11.72
CA ALA A 224 7.78 6.65 11.37
C ALA A 224 8.61 5.83 12.39
N ARG A 225 8.43 6.05 13.71
CA ARG A 225 9.15 5.27 14.73
C ARG A 225 8.77 3.79 14.74
N ALA A 226 7.51 3.46 14.49
CA ALA A 226 7.10 2.07 14.35
C ALA A 226 7.75 1.43 13.11
N MET A 227 7.80 2.15 11.99
CA MET A 227 8.44 1.68 10.75
C MET A 227 9.97 1.57 10.88
N LEU A 228 10.62 2.37 11.75
CA LEU A 228 12.04 2.14 12.08
C LEU A 228 12.29 0.76 12.70
N LYS A 229 11.29 0.18 13.38
CA LYS A 229 11.38 -1.21 13.89
C LYS A 229 11.24 -2.25 12.77
N MET A 230 10.75 -1.86 11.59
CA MET A 230 10.75 -2.71 10.39
C MET A 230 12.13 -2.76 9.72
N ALA A 231 13.03 -1.80 9.99
CA ALA A 231 14.28 -1.63 9.26
C ALA A 231 15.08 -2.95 9.20
N ASN A 232 15.24 -3.50 8.01
CA ASN A 232 15.92 -4.76 7.74
C ASN A 232 16.84 -4.62 6.51
N ARG A 233 17.84 -5.49 6.39
CA ARG A 233 18.85 -5.41 5.31
C ARG A 233 18.32 -5.88 3.95
N ARG A 234 17.12 -6.50 3.90
CA ARG A 234 16.47 -6.93 2.66
C ARG A 234 15.62 -5.84 2.02
N GLY A 235 15.29 -4.77 2.75
CA GLY A 235 14.39 -3.72 2.27
C GLY A 235 12.93 -4.16 2.19
N ASP A 236 12.51 -5.16 2.99
CA ASP A 236 11.11 -5.61 3.06
C ASP A 236 10.27 -4.55 3.77
N GLY A 237 9.10 -4.24 3.22
CA GLY A 237 8.13 -3.28 3.75
C GLY A 237 6.83 -3.91 4.22
N PHE A 238 5.69 -3.31 3.89
CA PHE A 238 4.37 -3.80 4.28
C PHE A 238 3.96 -5.06 3.53
N VAL A 239 3.37 -6.02 4.25
CA VAL A 239 2.95 -7.33 3.74
C VAL A 239 1.49 -7.65 4.04
N TYR A 240 0.69 -6.67 4.45
CA TYR A 240 -0.75 -6.83 4.68
C TYR A 240 -1.56 -5.69 4.06
N GLY A 241 -2.86 -5.91 3.89
CA GLY A 241 -3.77 -4.95 3.28
C GLY A 241 -3.75 -5.01 1.76
N ARG A 242 -4.10 -3.91 1.12
CA ARG A 242 -4.02 -3.74 -0.34
C ARG A 242 -2.73 -3.04 -0.76
N SER A 243 -2.47 -3.03 -2.06
CA SER A 243 -1.28 -2.40 -2.64
C SER A 243 0.02 -2.98 -2.07
N LEU A 244 0.09 -4.30 -2.05
CA LEU A 244 1.27 -5.07 -1.65
C LEU A 244 2.38 -5.02 -2.73
N SER A 245 3.39 -5.85 -2.59
CA SER A 245 4.56 -5.93 -3.47
C SER A 245 5.36 -4.62 -3.51
N VAL A 246 5.64 -4.06 -4.65
CA VAL A 246 6.43 -2.80 -4.80
C VAL A 246 5.86 -1.63 -4.00
N TYR A 247 4.55 -1.52 -3.88
CA TYR A 247 3.91 -0.45 -3.12
C TYR A 247 4.13 -0.62 -1.62
N GLY A 248 3.91 -1.82 -1.10
CA GLY A 248 4.15 -2.13 0.31
C GLY A 248 5.61 -1.93 0.71
N ASP A 249 6.53 -2.31 -0.18
CA ASP A 249 7.97 -2.10 0.07
C ASP A 249 8.36 -0.61 0.04
N MET A 250 7.75 0.21 -0.83
CA MET A 250 8.05 1.66 -0.93
C MET A 250 7.40 2.51 0.16
N SER A 251 6.29 2.07 0.74
CA SER A 251 5.50 2.87 1.68
C SER A 251 6.31 3.46 2.86
N PRO A 252 7.23 2.72 3.52
CA PRO A 252 8.02 3.31 4.61
C PRO A 252 8.88 4.49 4.17
N ALA A 253 9.37 4.52 2.93
CA ALA A 253 10.24 5.58 2.43
C ALA A 253 9.52 6.94 2.43
N GLY A 254 8.27 7.00 1.96
CA GLY A 254 7.45 8.23 1.98
C GLY A 254 7.20 8.75 3.40
N VAL A 255 6.88 7.84 4.33
CA VAL A 255 6.68 8.21 5.75
C VAL A 255 7.96 8.77 6.37
N PHE A 256 9.12 8.15 6.10
CA PHE A 256 10.40 8.62 6.65
C PHE A 256 10.79 9.99 6.11
N VAL A 257 10.74 10.21 4.80
CA VAL A 257 11.12 11.51 4.24
C VAL A 257 10.21 12.63 4.72
N SER A 258 8.91 12.35 4.89
CA SER A 258 7.97 13.31 5.48
C SER A 258 8.29 13.58 6.95
N ALA A 259 8.52 12.56 7.77
CA ALA A 259 8.87 12.73 9.20
C ALA A 259 10.20 13.47 9.38
N MET A 260 11.20 13.20 8.53
CA MET A 260 12.48 13.91 8.52
C MET A 260 12.31 15.38 8.12
N LYS A 261 11.49 15.68 7.11
CA LYS A 261 11.17 17.05 6.67
C LYS A 261 10.61 17.90 7.80
N TYR A 262 9.76 17.33 8.63
CA TYR A 262 9.15 18.03 9.77
C TYR A 262 9.96 17.93 11.09
N GLY A 263 11.16 17.36 11.04
CA GLY A 263 12.02 17.24 12.24
C GLY A 263 11.43 16.34 13.34
N LEU A 264 10.61 15.35 12.99
CA LEU A 264 9.92 14.47 13.93
C LEU A 264 10.79 13.27 14.38
N LEU A 265 11.91 13.05 13.72
CA LEU A 265 12.90 12.03 14.04
C LEU A 265 14.17 12.68 14.60
N SER A 266 14.83 12.02 15.55
CA SER A 266 16.17 12.42 15.99
C SER A 266 17.20 12.23 14.86
N GLU A 267 18.43 12.75 15.05
CA GLU A 267 19.51 12.54 14.07
C GLU A 267 19.80 11.03 13.87
N GLU A 268 19.87 10.26 14.96
CA GLU A 268 20.11 8.81 14.90
C GLU A 268 18.95 8.06 14.21
N GLU A 269 17.69 8.41 14.54
CA GLU A 269 16.49 7.87 13.88
C GLU A 269 16.48 8.20 12.39
N SER A 270 16.88 9.42 12.01
CA SER A 270 16.96 9.87 10.61
C SER A 270 18.05 9.12 9.83
N GLU A 271 19.20 8.86 10.45
CA GLU A 271 20.26 8.03 9.86
C GLU A 271 19.81 6.58 9.63
N LEU A 272 19.08 5.99 10.59
CA LEU A 272 18.53 4.65 10.44
C LEU A 272 17.45 4.61 9.35
N ALA A 273 16.57 5.62 9.30
CA ALA A 273 15.57 5.78 8.26
C ALA A 273 16.24 5.84 6.87
N TYR A 274 17.28 6.67 6.73
CA TYR A 274 18.04 6.78 5.50
C TYR A 274 18.73 5.45 5.10
N ALA A 275 19.37 4.75 6.04
CA ALA A 275 19.96 3.45 5.79
C ALA A 275 18.93 2.44 5.28
N TYR A 276 17.71 2.46 5.84
CA TYR A 276 16.64 1.57 5.43
C TYR A 276 16.02 1.98 4.09
N ILE A 277 15.82 3.27 3.82
CA ILE A 277 15.40 3.77 2.50
C ILE A 277 16.34 3.25 1.40
N LEU A 278 17.67 3.31 1.61
CA LEU A 278 18.61 2.78 0.63
C LEU A 278 18.45 1.27 0.41
N LYS A 279 18.05 0.48 1.43
CA LYS A 279 17.76 -0.95 1.25
C LYS A 279 16.46 -1.19 0.49
N ILE A 280 15.44 -0.39 0.74
CA ILE A 280 14.21 -0.39 -0.04
C ILE A 280 14.51 -0.09 -1.51
N LEU A 281 15.25 0.98 -1.80
CA LEU A 281 15.64 1.35 -3.16
C LEU A 281 16.51 0.28 -3.83
N GLU A 282 17.43 -0.35 -3.08
CA GLU A 282 18.21 -1.48 -3.56
C GLU A 282 17.33 -2.67 -3.95
N LYS A 283 16.30 -3.00 -3.14
CA LYS A 283 15.31 -4.04 -3.44
C LYS A 283 14.50 -3.70 -4.68
N MET A 284 14.08 -2.42 -4.85
CA MET A 284 13.42 -1.98 -6.08
C MET A 284 14.25 -2.29 -7.30
N CYS A 285 15.52 -1.90 -7.29
CA CYS A 285 16.41 -2.03 -8.44
C CYS A 285 16.92 -3.44 -8.71
N ARG A 286 16.99 -4.33 -7.71
CA ARG A 286 17.60 -5.67 -7.84
C ARG A 286 16.63 -6.83 -7.78
N PHE A 287 15.51 -6.67 -7.08
CA PHE A 287 14.52 -7.74 -6.92
C PHE A 287 13.26 -7.49 -7.76
N TRP A 288 12.71 -6.27 -7.71
CA TRP A 288 11.50 -5.95 -8.46
C TRP A 288 11.79 -5.63 -9.92
N TYR A 289 12.90 -4.99 -10.24
CA TYR A 289 13.28 -4.68 -11.60
C TYR A 289 13.78 -5.93 -12.34
N ASP A 290 13.10 -6.26 -13.43
CA ASP A 290 13.47 -7.32 -14.37
C ASP A 290 14.22 -6.67 -15.56
N GLU A 291 15.55 -6.79 -15.54
CA GLU A 291 16.42 -6.20 -16.58
C GLU A 291 16.11 -6.74 -17.97
N LYS A 292 15.78 -8.04 -18.08
CA LYS A 292 15.49 -8.69 -19.37
C LYS A 292 14.22 -8.13 -20.01
N ARG A 293 13.18 -7.92 -19.21
CA ARG A 293 11.90 -7.34 -19.65
C ARG A 293 11.93 -5.82 -19.63
N GLY A 294 12.79 -5.21 -18.80
CA GLY A 294 12.88 -3.77 -18.57
C GLY A 294 11.60 -3.20 -17.95
N ILE A 295 11.12 -3.84 -16.90
CA ILE A 295 9.94 -3.48 -16.11
C ILE A 295 10.15 -3.81 -14.63
N PHE A 296 9.36 -3.20 -13.75
CA PHE A 296 9.12 -3.82 -12.44
C PHE A 296 8.18 -5.01 -12.62
N ASN A 297 8.65 -6.20 -12.24
CA ASN A 297 7.87 -7.42 -12.35
C ASN A 297 6.91 -7.56 -11.16
N ILE A 298 5.65 -7.18 -11.36
CA ILE A 298 4.60 -7.16 -10.33
C ILE A 298 3.57 -8.27 -10.56
N TRP A 299 3.37 -8.70 -11.81
CA TRP A 299 2.33 -9.66 -12.19
C TRP A 299 2.81 -10.89 -12.95
N LEU A 300 4.08 -10.92 -13.32
CA LEU A 300 4.64 -12.07 -14.02
C LEU A 300 5.31 -13.04 -13.03
N ASP A 301 5.58 -14.26 -13.49
CA ASP A 301 6.26 -15.29 -12.72
C ASP A 301 5.55 -15.63 -11.38
N GLY A 302 4.21 -15.61 -11.39
CA GLY A 302 3.39 -15.93 -10.22
C GLY A 302 3.24 -14.80 -9.20
N ARG A 303 3.62 -13.57 -9.55
CA ARG A 303 3.46 -12.41 -8.67
C ARG A 303 2.10 -11.74 -8.82
N SER A 304 1.62 -11.11 -7.75
CA SER A 304 0.42 -10.27 -7.74
C SER A 304 0.47 -9.25 -6.60
N THR A 305 -0.17 -8.11 -6.75
CA THR A 305 -0.16 -7.02 -5.74
C THR A 305 -1.44 -6.92 -4.92
N ASP A 306 -2.60 -7.07 -5.56
CA ASP A 306 -3.92 -7.02 -4.90
C ASP A 306 -5.01 -7.67 -5.77
N GLY A 307 -6.25 -7.74 -5.25
CA GLY A 307 -7.34 -8.46 -5.91
C GLY A 307 -8.07 -7.70 -7.02
N TYR A 308 -7.68 -6.45 -7.31
CA TYR A 308 -8.36 -5.58 -8.27
C TYR A 308 -7.43 -4.95 -9.31
N ARG A 309 -6.11 -5.12 -9.19
CA ARG A 309 -5.14 -4.71 -10.20
C ARG A 309 -4.59 -5.94 -10.90
N GLU A 310 -4.55 -5.87 -12.21
CA GLU A 310 -4.01 -6.92 -13.06
C GLU A 310 -2.99 -6.32 -14.05
N ILE A 311 -2.37 -7.16 -14.85
CA ILE A 311 -1.30 -6.78 -15.78
C ILE A 311 -1.70 -5.67 -16.80
N HIS A 312 -2.99 -5.46 -17.06
CA HIS A 312 -3.47 -4.34 -17.88
C HIS A 312 -3.03 -2.97 -17.33
N ARG A 313 -2.66 -2.88 -16.05
CA ARG A 313 -2.14 -1.68 -15.40
C ARG A 313 -0.60 -1.59 -15.40
N LEU A 314 0.08 -2.39 -16.21
CA LEU A 314 1.54 -2.52 -16.22
C LEU A 314 2.25 -1.17 -16.36
N LEU A 315 1.89 -0.35 -17.35
CA LEU A 315 2.57 0.94 -17.56
C LEU A 315 2.32 1.92 -16.42
N GLU A 316 1.07 2.10 -16.03
CA GLU A 316 0.71 3.03 -14.94
C GLU A 316 1.40 2.65 -13.64
N THR A 317 1.41 1.38 -13.28
CA THR A 317 2.02 0.92 -12.03
C THR A 317 3.54 1.08 -12.06
N ASN A 318 4.19 0.74 -13.17
CA ASN A 318 5.63 0.95 -13.31
C ASN A 318 6.01 2.43 -13.20
N LEU A 319 5.27 3.32 -13.87
CA LEU A 319 5.52 4.77 -13.80
C LEU A 319 5.19 5.34 -12.42
N GLY A 320 4.14 4.84 -11.75
CA GLY A 320 3.80 5.24 -10.38
C GLY A 320 4.88 4.86 -9.36
N VAL A 321 5.49 3.68 -9.51
CA VAL A 321 6.63 3.27 -8.67
C VAL A 321 7.85 4.16 -8.95
N CYS A 322 8.14 4.45 -10.23
CA CYS A 322 9.21 5.39 -10.59
C CYS A 322 8.99 6.77 -9.96
N ASP A 323 7.75 7.26 -9.98
CA ASP A 323 7.38 8.54 -9.41
C ASP A 323 7.60 8.58 -7.89
N ALA A 324 7.18 7.55 -7.16
CA ALA A 324 7.44 7.42 -5.72
C ALA A 324 8.94 7.37 -5.39
N ILE A 325 9.73 6.71 -6.25
CA ILE A 325 11.20 6.71 -6.11
C ILE A 325 11.75 8.11 -6.34
N TYR A 326 11.35 8.82 -7.40
CA TYR A 326 11.78 10.21 -7.64
C TYR A 326 11.44 11.13 -6.48
N GLU A 327 10.23 11.08 -5.96
CA GLU A 327 9.83 11.90 -4.79
C GLU A 327 10.72 11.61 -3.57
N THR A 328 11.07 10.33 -3.36
CA THR A 328 11.98 9.93 -2.28
C THR A 328 13.39 10.49 -2.51
N LEU A 329 13.93 10.40 -3.73
CA LEU A 329 15.27 10.90 -4.06
C LEU A 329 15.35 12.42 -3.95
N GLU A 330 14.36 13.16 -4.47
CA GLU A 330 14.26 14.62 -4.37
C GLU A 330 14.19 15.08 -2.89
N ALA A 331 13.42 14.35 -2.06
CA ALA A 331 13.37 14.64 -0.63
C ALA A 331 14.70 14.38 0.07
N LEU A 332 15.38 13.27 -0.24
CA LEU A 332 16.71 12.96 0.31
C LEU A 332 17.76 14.00 -0.09
N GLU A 333 17.71 14.51 -1.34
CA GLU A 333 18.57 15.59 -1.81
C GLU A 333 18.32 16.88 -1.03
N THR A 334 17.05 17.28 -0.92
CA THR A 334 16.64 18.50 -0.15
C THR A 334 17.06 18.40 1.32
N LEU A 335 17.01 17.22 1.91
CA LEU A 335 17.41 16.97 3.29
C LEU A 335 18.94 16.77 3.47
N GLY A 336 19.72 16.81 2.39
CA GLY A 336 21.19 16.68 2.44
C GLY A 336 21.71 15.26 2.64
N PHE A 337 20.91 14.22 2.30
CA PHE A 337 21.29 12.81 2.43
C PHE A 337 21.83 12.19 1.13
N ALA A 338 21.54 12.76 -0.04
CA ALA A 338 21.73 12.10 -1.33
C ALA A 338 23.20 11.77 -1.68
N GLU A 339 24.16 12.58 -1.22
CA GLU A 339 25.58 12.47 -1.62
C GLU A 339 26.47 11.71 -0.62
N ARG A 340 25.90 11.14 0.42
CA ARG A 340 26.66 10.47 1.48
C ARG A 340 26.19 9.06 1.78
N ALA A 341 27.06 8.26 2.36
CA ALA A 341 26.68 6.96 2.92
C ALA A 341 25.95 7.13 4.28
N PRO A 342 25.09 6.18 4.66
CA PRO A 342 24.53 6.15 6.01
C PRO A 342 25.63 6.04 7.06
N ARG A 343 25.46 6.74 8.18
CA ARG A 343 26.40 6.71 9.31
C ARG A 343 26.13 5.56 10.28
N VAL A 344 24.99 4.88 10.13
CA VAL A 344 24.61 3.76 10.97
C VAL A 344 24.30 2.52 10.14
N GLU A 345 24.54 1.37 10.72
CA GLU A 345 24.13 0.09 10.14
C GLU A 345 22.74 -0.29 10.64
N ILE A 346 21.98 -0.99 9.80
CA ILE A 346 20.68 -1.52 10.22
C ILE A 346 20.93 -2.64 11.23
N PRO A 347 20.37 -2.53 12.46
CA PRO A 347 20.55 -3.56 13.47
C PRO A 347 19.98 -4.91 13.02
N SER A 348 20.60 -6.00 13.44
CA SER A 348 20.16 -7.38 13.18
C SER A 348 19.97 -8.10 14.52
N PRO A 349 18.78 -7.99 15.16
CA PRO A 349 18.56 -8.55 16.49
C PRO A 349 18.51 -10.08 16.48
N ASP A 350 19.19 -10.75 17.41
CA ASP A 350 19.18 -12.20 17.54
C ASP A 350 17.89 -12.75 18.17
N ALA A 351 17.15 -11.89 18.88
CA ALA A 351 15.86 -12.20 19.51
C ALA A 351 14.74 -11.38 18.89
N TRP A 352 13.49 -11.87 19.03
CA TRP A 352 12.32 -11.15 18.56
C TRP A 352 12.19 -9.77 19.22
N GLN A 353 12.16 -8.74 18.41
CA GLN A 353 11.75 -7.40 18.78
C GLN A 353 10.34 -7.17 18.29
N ALA A 354 9.44 -6.82 19.20
CA ALA A 354 8.05 -6.53 18.89
C ALA A 354 7.74 -5.06 19.12
N SER A 355 6.97 -4.48 18.21
CA SER A 355 6.37 -3.15 18.35
C SER A 355 4.96 -3.16 17.78
N ARG A 356 4.19 -2.12 18.10
CA ARG A 356 2.82 -2.00 17.61
C ARG A 356 2.50 -0.59 17.14
N ILE A 357 1.62 -0.50 16.15
CA ILE A 357 0.96 0.72 15.75
C ILE A 357 -0.50 0.58 16.21
N CYS A 358 -0.90 1.37 17.18
CA CYS A 358 -2.28 1.42 17.66
C CYS A 358 -3.07 2.41 16.79
N PHE A 359 -4.04 1.92 16.04
CA PHE A 359 -4.95 2.74 15.25
C PHE A 359 -6.21 3.10 16.05
N SER A 360 -6.64 2.22 16.94
CA SER A 360 -7.79 2.43 17.81
C SER A 360 -7.62 1.67 19.13
N ASP A 361 -7.84 2.37 20.25
CA ASP A 361 -7.85 1.80 21.61
C ASP A 361 -9.25 1.87 22.26
N ILE A 362 -10.28 2.17 21.48
CA ILE A 362 -11.65 2.21 21.94
C ILE A 362 -12.09 0.78 22.34
N PRO A 363 -12.71 0.59 23.52
CA PRO A 363 -13.25 -0.70 23.93
C PRO A 363 -14.15 -1.32 22.84
N ASP A 364 -13.99 -2.60 22.58
CA ASP A 364 -14.66 -3.36 21.52
C ASP A 364 -14.41 -2.86 20.07
N LYS A 365 -13.51 -1.88 19.90
CA LYS A 365 -13.08 -1.34 18.62
C LYS A 365 -11.58 -1.19 18.52
N LYS A 366 -10.82 -2.04 19.20
CA LYS A 366 -9.35 -2.02 19.11
C LYS A 366 -8.90 -2.44 17.71
N ALA A 367 -7.88 -1.76 17.21
CA ALA A 367 -7.24 -2.09 15.94
C ALA A 367 -5.75 -1.74 16.01
N GLU A 368 -4.90 -2.71 15.70
CA GLU A 368 -3.45 -2.57 15.77
C GLU A 368 -2.76 -3.31 14.61
N ALA A 369 -1.61 -2.81 14.18
CA ALA A 369 -0.64 -3.60 13.43
C ALA A 369 0.56 -3.91 14.32
N ILE A 370 0.90 -5.19 14.47
CA ILE A 370 2.04 -5.64 15.26
C ILE A 370 3.18 -5.97 14.31
N ILE A 371 4.34 -5.38 14.59
CA ILE A 371 5.57 -5.55 13.82
C ILE A 371 6.52 -6.38 14.68
N LEU A 372 6.99 -7.50 14.16
CA LEU A 372 7.98 -8.34 14.79
C LEU A 372 9.20 -8.48 13.88
N ARG A 373 10.39 -8.36 14.46
CA ARG A 373 11.63 -8.51 13.73
C ARG A 373 12.62 -9.39 14.49
N ARG A 374 13.23 -10.31 13.76
CA ARG A 374 14.35 -11.13 14.23
C ARG A 374 15.36 -11.30 13.09
N SER A 375 16.60 -10.93 13.32
CA SER A 375 17.61 -10.81 12.25
C SER A 375 17.10 -9.94 11.09
N ASP A 376 17.06 -10.46 9.87
CA ASP A 376 16.49 -9.79 8.71
C ASP A 376 15.04 -10.23 8.41
N THR A 377 14.45 -11.09 9.24
CA THR A 377 13.05 -11.48 9.10
C THR A 377 12.15 -10.41 9.67
N LEU A 378 11.35 -9.81 8.81
CA LEU A 378 10.25 -8.91 9.17
C LEU A 378 8.94 -9.68 9.08
N LEU A 379 8.16 -9.60 10.14
CA LEU A 379 6.83 -10.17 10.23
C LEU A 379 5.84 -9.10 10.66
N MET A 380 4.68 -9.08 10.03
CA MET A 380 3.59 -8.17 10.38
C MET A 380 2.32 -8.96 10.67
N LEU A 381 1.66 -8.64 11.78
CA LEU A 381 0.37 -9.21 12.17
C LEU A 381 -0.67 -8.08 12.19
N PRO A 382 -1.57 -8.02 11.19
CA PRO A 382 -2.65 -7.06 11.16
C PRO A 382 -3.82 -7.53 12.04
N LEU A 383 -4.05 -6.86 13.15
CA LEU A 383 -5.24 -7.02 13.98
C LEU A 383 -6.18 -5.84 13.71
N ILE A 384 -6.74 -5.80 12.51
CA ILE A 384 -7.51 -4.69 11.94
C ILE A 384 -8.78 -5.22 11.27
N GLY A 385 -9.65 -4.31 10.85
CA GLY A 385 -10.78 -4.64 10.00
C GLY A 385 -10.44 -4.62 8.51
N ALA A 386 -11.30 -5.22 7.71
CA ALA A 386 -11.16 -5.29 6.25
C ALA A 386 -12.24 -4.49 5.49
N GLY A 387 -13.31 -4.11 6.17
CA GLY A 387 -14.44 -3.44 5.53
C GLY A 387 -15.01 -4.24 4.34
N SER A 388 -15.28 -3.59 3.23
CA SER A 388 -15.78 -4.24 2.01
C SER A 388 -14.78 -5.19 1.34
N LEU A 389 -13.53 -5.22 1.79
CA LEU A 389 -12.49 -6.16 1.33
C LEU A 389 -12.39 -7.40 2.22
N CYS A 390 -13.41 -7.69 3.01
CA CYS A 390 -13.44 -8.77 4.00
C CYS A 390 -13.30 -10.18 3.41
N ALA A 391 -13.52 -10.36 2.12
CA ALA A 391 -13.28 -11.61 1.42
C ALA A 391 -11.78 -11.85 1.10
N PHE A 392 -10.96 -10.79 1.04
CA PHE A 392 -9.56 -10.90 0.62
C PHE A 392 -8.64 -11.31 1.76
N PRO A 393 -7.76 -12.31 1.55
CA PRO A 393 -6.87 -12.83 2.59
C PRO A 393 -5.89 -11.81 3.14
N ALA A 394 -5.52 -10.79 2.39
CA ALA A 394 -4.53 -9.80 2.77
C ALA A 394 -4.89 -8.96 4.02
N TYR A 395 -6.14 -9.00 4.45
CA TYR A 395 -6.63 -8.36 5.69
C TYR A 395 -6.84 -9.35 6.84
N LEU A 396 -6.59 -10.64 6.61
CA LEU A 396 -6.77 -11.65 7.65
C LEU A 396 -5.69 -11.53 8.73
N PRO A 397 -6.01 -11.81 10.00
CA PRO A 397 -5.09 -11.70 11.12
C PRO A 397 -4.12 -12.91 11.19
N PHE A 398 -3.23 -13.02 10.23
CA PHE A 398 -2.12 -13.98 10.25
C PHE A 398 -0.77 -13.25 10.17
N PRO A 399 0.29 -13.83 10.75
CA PRO A 399 1.62 -13.26 10.73
C PRO A 399 2.22 -13.36 9.31
N ALA A 400 2.18 -12.27 8.55
CA ALA A 400 2.70 -12.22 7.19
C ALA A 400 4.21 -11.97 7.16
N VAL A 401 4.93 -12.68 6.30
CA VAL A 401 6.39 -12.56 6.07
C VAL A 401 6.65 -12.56 4.57
N ALA A 402 7.34 -11.53 4.08
CA ALA A 402 7.66 -11.37 2.66
C ALA A 402 8.34 -12.62 2.07
N GLY A 403 7.75 -13.19 1.03
CA GLY A 403 8.24 -14.37 0.32
C GLY A 403 8.20 -15.68 1.11
N VAL A 404 7.54 -15.72 2.27
CA VAL A 404 7.37 -16.92 3.11
C VAL A 404 5.89 -17.17 3.42
N PHE A 405 5.24 -16.30 4.16
CA PHE A 405 3.82 -16.36 4.48
C PHE A 405 3.16 -15.09 3.97
N GLU A 406 2.53 -15.16 2.83
CA GLU A 406 1.87 -14.02 2.21
C GLU A 406 0.43 -14.38 1.84
N ALA A 407 -0.44 -13.41 1.83
CA ALA A 407 -1.77 -13.60 1.28
C ALA A 407 -1.66 -13.78 -0.25
N ALA A 408 -2.49 -14.68 -0.80
CA ALA A 408 -2.76 -14.70 -2.24
C ALA A 408 -3.77 -13.58 -2.56
N PRO A 409 -3.35 -12.41 -3.08
CA PRO A 409 -4.19 -11.21 -3.05
C PRO A 409 -5.45 -11.32 -3.90
N GLN A 410 -5.45 -12.20 -4.90
CA GLN A 410 -6.59 -12.43 -5.80
C GLN A 410 -7.49 -13.58 -5.37
N SER A 411 -7.10 -14.33 -4.33
CA SER A 411 -7.88 -15.44 -3.78
C SER A 411 -8.87 -14.94 -2.73
N ASN A 412 -9.95 -15.68 -2.53
CA ASN A 412 -10.87 -15.54 -1.40
C ASN A 412 -10.67 -16.63 -0.35
N ALA A 413 -9.61 -17.45 -0.47
CA ALA A 413 -9.34 -18.56 0.44
C ALA A 413 -9.03 -18.06 1.87
N PRO A 414 -9.47 -18.76 2.90
CA PRO A 414 -9.14 -18.46 4.30
C PRO A 414 -7.69 -18.90 4.61
N TYR A 415 -6.72 -18.11 4.15
CA TYR A 415 -5.29 -18.42 4.27
C TYR A 415 -4.79 -18.19 5.70
N LEU A 416 -4.28 -19.25 6.34
CA LEU A 416 -3.71 -19.28 7.70
C LEU A 416 -4.65 -18.76 8.82
N VAL A 417 -5.94 -18.58 8.51
CA VAL A 417 -6.97 -18.13 9.45
C VAL A 417 -8.22 -18.97 9.23
N PRO A 418 -8.90 -19.44 10.27
CA PRO A 418 -10.11 -20.26 10.10
C PRO A 418 -11.26 -19.46 9.51
N GLU A 419 -11.99 -20.10 8.61
CA GLU A 419 -13.31 -19.71 8.19
C GLU A 419 -14.32 -20.71 8.74
N TYR A 420 -15.29 -20.19 9.48
CA TYR A 420 -16.36 -20.97 10.05
C TYR A 420 -17.58 -20.90 9.13
N GLU A 421 -18.16 -22.03 8.81
CA GLU A 421 -19.40 -22.11 8.03
C GLU A 421 -20.57 -22.47 8.92
N LYS A 422 -21.66 -21.74 8.80
CA LYS A 422 -22.92 -22.02 9.51
C LYS A 422 -24.08 -21.68 8.60
N ASP A 423 -25.02 -22.62 8.44
CA ASP A 423 -26.21 -22.45 7.59
C ASP A 423 -25.86 -22.01 6.15
N GLY A 424 -24.73 -22.49 5.60
CA GLY A 424 -24.22 -22.14 4.27
C GLY A 424 -23.56 -20.76 4.16
N GLU A 425 -23.38 -20.05 5.27
CA GLU A 425 -22.74 -18.73 5.31
C GLU A 425 -21.35 -18.80 5.93
N SER A 426 -20.43 -17.97 5.43
CA SER A 426 -19.04 -17.91 5.89
C SER A 426 -18.80 -16.81 6.91
N TYR A 427 -18.01 -17.12 7.94
CA TYR A 427 -17.66 -16.22 9.05
C TYR A 427 -16.17 -16.23 9.31
N ARG A 428 -15.56 -15.03 9.52
CA ARG A 428 -14.11 -14.85 9.78
C ARG A 428 -13.86 -13.82 10.89
N PRO A 429 -12.67 -13.84 11.54
CA PRO A 429 -12.22 -12.78 12.46
C PRO A 429 -11.65 -11.58 11.66
N ILE A 430 -12.52 -10.71 11.13
CA ILE A 430 -12.18 -9.69 10.13
C ILE A 430 -12.66 -8.27 10.47
N ARG A 431 -12.85 -7.98 11.74
CA ARG A 431 -13.31 -6.66 12.21
C ARG A 431 -12.49 -6.21 13.42
N PHE A 432 -12.97 -5.20 14.15
CA PHE A 432 -12.39 -4.71 15.39
C PHE A 432 -12.27 -5.78 16.47
N TYR A 433 -11.31 -5.58 17.36
CA TYR A 433 -11.02 -6.46 18.47
C TYR A 433 -11.56 -5.88 19.79
N ALA A 434 -12.02 -6.74 20.66
CA ALA A 434 -12.41 -6.38 22.03
C ALA A 434 -11.18 -6.20 22.93
N ASP A 435 -10.17 -7.08 22.76
CA ASP A 435 -8.92 -7.00 23.48
C ASP A 435 -7.74 -7.50 22.67
N ILE A 436 -6.57 -6.88 22.87
CA ILE A 436 -5.29 -7.26 22.29
C ILE A 436 -4.24 -7.10 23.39
N THR A 437 -3.55 -8.19 23.72
CA THR A 437 -2.44 -8.18 24.69
C THR A 437 -1.18 -8.76 24.07
N MET A 438 -0.03 -8.21 24.43
CA MET A 438 1.28 -8.66 23.96
C MET A 438 2.25 -8.79 25.12
N LYS A 439 2.95 -9.91 25.20
CA LYS A 439 3.99 -10.19 26.19
C LYS A 439 5.27 -10.63 25.48
N SER A 440 6.38 -10.01 25.84
CA SER A 440 7.71 -10.36 25.30
C SER A 440 8.61 -10.83 26.44
N GLU A 441 9.24 -11.99 26.28
CA GLU A 441 10.14 -12.63 27.24
C GLU A 441 11.33 -13.23 26.48
N GLN A 442 12.52 -12.68 26.63
CA GLN A 442 13.72 -13.14 25.91
C GLN A 442 13.47 -13.24 24.39
N ASP A 443 13.61 -14.41 23.78
CA ASP A 443 13.34 -14.68 22.35
C ASP A 443 11.91 -15.21 22.10
N LYS A 444 10.97 -14.93 23.03
CA LYS A 444 9.57 -15.34 22.89
C LYS A 444 8.64 -14.14 22.94
N VAL A 445 7.73 -14.05 21.96
CA VAL A 445 6.63 -13.09 21.96
C VAL A 445 5.32 -13.85 21.92
N THR A 446 4.40 -13.49 22.81
CA THR A 446 3.03 -14.06 22.83
C THR A 446 2.03 -12.91 22.65
N ILE A 447 1.13 -13.06 21.70
CA ILE A 447 0.06 -12.11 21.42
C ILE A 447 -1.27 -12.85 21.56
N ASN A 448 -2.18 -12.28 22.37
CA ASN A 448 -3.55 -12.78 22.46
C ASN A 448 -4.48 -11.70 21.92
N ALA A 449 -5.37 -12.10 21.03
CA ALA A 449 -6.38 -11.26 20.44
C ALA A 449 -7.76 -11.85 20.67
N LYS A 450 -8.71 -11.03 21.10
CA LYS A 450 -10.10 -11.40 21.30
C LYS A 450 -10.99 -10.43 20.53
N GLY A 451 -11.97 -10.97 19.82
CA GLY A 451 -12.89 -10.15 19.03
C GLY A 451 -14.14 -10.92 18.67
N TYR A 452 -14.88 -10.40 17.69
CA TYR A 452 -16.12 -10.99 17.23
C TYR A 452 -15.97 -11.52 15.81
N VAL A 453 -16.46 -12.74 15.56
CA VAL A 453 -16.53 -13.24 14.19
C VAL A 453 -17.54 -12.42 13.40
N SER A 454 -17.24 -12.18 12.15
CA SER A 454 -18.13 -11.45 11.25
C SER A 454 -18.48 -12.29 10.04
N LYS A 455 -19.74 -12.21 9.60
CA LYS A 455 -20.18 -12.83 8.35
C LYS A 455 -19.45 -12.15 7.19
N VAL A 456 -18.82 -12.95 6.36
CA VAL A 456 -18.14 -12.49 5.14
C VAL A 456 -19.20 -12.04 4.13
N ALA A 457 -18.97 -10.92 3.48
CA ALA A 457 -19.82 -10.41 2.44
C ALA A 457 -19.04 -10.24 1.13
N PRO A 458 -19.66 -10.49 -0.04
CA PRO A 458 -19.02 -10.24 -1.32
C PRO A 458 -18.83 -8.73 -1.53
N TYR A 459 -17.71 -8.36 -2.17
CA TYR A 459 -17.47 -6.96 -2.55
C TYR A 459 -18.62 -6.41 -3.42
N PRO A 460 -19.08 -5.18 -3.19
CA PRO A 460 -18.59 -4.15 -2.27
C PRO A 460 -19.31 -4.11 -0.90
N ALA A 461 -20.04 -5.15 -0.52
CA ALA A 461 -20.78 -5.17 0.75
C ALA A 461 -19.81 -5.25 1.96
N ARG A 462 -20.25 -4.74 3.11
CA ARG A 462 -19.50 -4.75 4.36
C ARG A 462 -19.78 -6.02 5.15
N PRO A 463 -18.81 -6.50 5.96
CA PRO A 463 -19.05 -7.64 6.83
C PRO A 463 -20.10 -7.33 7.90
N ILE A 464 -20.86 -8.34 8.32
CA ILE A 464 -21.86 -8.22 9.38
C ILE A 464 -21.28 -8.78 10.67
N CYS A 465 -21.06 -7.92 11.67
CA CYS A 465 -20.58 -8.33 12.98
C CYS A 465 -21.62 -9.20 13.68
N THR A 466 -21.17 -10.27 14.32
CA THR A 466 -22.00 -11.15 15.14
C THR A 466 -21.72 -10.93 16.64
N LYS A 467 -22.46 -11.62 17.50
CA LYS A 467 -22.20 -11.66 18.94
C LYS A 467 -21.19 -12.74 19.34
N TYR A 468 -20.81 -13.60 18.41
CA TYR A 468 -19.93 -14.73 18.69
C TYR A 468 -18.49 -14.27 18.80
N VAL A 469 -17.83 -14.72 19.86
CA VAL A 469 -16.47 -14.36 20.18
C VAL A 469 -15.49 -15.33 19.54
N PHE A 470 -14.38 -14.80 19.05
CA PHE A 470 -13.18 -15.60 18.79
C PHE A 470 -12.04 -15.18 19.70
N GLU A 471 -11.14 -16.10 19.95
CA GLU A 471 -9.87 -15.91 20.64
C GLU A 471 -8.76 -16.46 19.73
N ALA A 472 -7.69 -15.68 19.58
CA ALA A 472 -6.51 -16.09 18.84
C ALA A 472 -5.26 -15.91 19.70
N GLU A 473 -4.38 -16.92 19.71
CA GLU A 473 -3.07 -16.88 20.36
C GLU A 473 -1.99 -17.05 19.29
N TYR A 474 -1.04 -16.14 19.27
CA TYR A 474 0.14 -16.16 18.40
C TYR A 474 1.37 -16.24 19.28
N VAL A 475 2.18 -17.27 19.07
CA VAL A 475 3.43 -17.51 19.83
C VAL A 475 4.58 -17.56 18.85
N PHE A 476 5.55 -16.69 19.04
CA PHE A 476 6.82 -16.65 18.32
C PHE A 476 7.92 -17.01 19.31
N ASN A 477 8.65 -18.10 19.07
CA ASN A 477 9.70 -18.59 19.98
C ASN A 477 10.90 -19.05 19.17
N GLY A 478 11.98 -18.27 19.19
CA GLY A 478 13.07 -18.49 18.26
C GLY A 478 12.58 -18.40 16.80
N ARG A 479 12.73 -19.47 16.04
CA ARG A 479 12.24 -19.58 14.65
C ARG A 479 10.85 -20.19 14.56
N ASP A 480 10.31 -20.71 15.64
CA ASP A 480 9.02 -21.40 15.64
C ASP A 480 7.87 -20.43 15.82
N ILE A 481 6.83 -20.63 15.04
CA ILE A 481 5.56 -19.91 15.10
C ILE A 481 4.47 -20.91 15.43
N SER A 482 3.59 -20.58 16.37
CA SER A 482 2.37 -21.32 16.66
C SER A 482 1.20 -20.35 16.70
N VAL A 483 0.14 -20.65 15.97
CA VAL A 483 -1.08 -19.86 15.94
C VAL A 483 -2.26 -20.74 16.25
N ARG A 484 -3.13 -20.30 17.17
CA ARG A 484 -4.31 -21.02 17.64
C ARG A 484 -5.53 -20.14 17.57
N PHE A 485 -6.64 -20.69 17.12
CA PHE A 485 -7.94 -20.02 17.07
C PHE A 485 -8.99 -20.86 17.78
N LYS A 486 -9.88 -20.18 18.50
CA LYS A 486 -11.05 -20.77 19.14
C LYS A 486 -12.24 -19.79 19.01
N THR A 487 -13.45 -20.32 18.90
CA THR A 487 -14.68 -19.52 18.92
C THR A 487 -15.77 -20.20 19.74
N ASP A 488 -16.69 -19.39 20.30
CA ASP A 488 -17.92 -19.86 20.92
C ASP A 488 -19.09 -19.97 19.92
N MET A 489 -18.84 -19.61 18.65
CA MET A 489 -19.83 -19.73 17.59
C MET A 489 -20.12 -21.20 17.31
N PRO A 490 -21.39 -21.65 17.30
CA PRO A 490 -21.76 -22.94 16.74
C PRO A 490 -21.59 -22.89 15.22
N TYR A 491 -20.87 -23.85 14.64
CA TYR A 491 -20.63 -23.94 13.21
C TYR A 491 -20.84 -25.37 12.71
N ASP A 492 -21.17 -25.52 11.44
CA ASP A 492 -21.34 -26.81 10.78
C ASP A 492 -19.99 -27.35 10.33
N ARG A 493 -19.08 -26.44 9.94
CA ARG A 493 -17.76 -26.77 9.43
C ARG A 493 -16.79 -25.61 9.68
N VAL A 494 -15.53 -25.94 9.92
CA VAL A 494 -14.40 -25.00 9.89
C VAL A 494 -13.42 -25.42 8.80
N ARG A 495 -12.92 -24.45 8.05
CA ARG A 495 -11.86 -24.66 7.05
C ARG A 495 -10.74 -23.65 7.19
N MET A 496 -9.55 -24.03 6.77
CA MET A 496 -8.38 -23.18 6.70
C MET A 496 -7.50 -23.63 5.52
N HIS A 497 -6.83 -22.68 4.88
CA HIS A 497 -5.87 -22.99 3.84
C HIS A 497 -4.45 -22.73 4.33
N THR A 498 -3.54 -23.65 4.03
CA THR A 498 -2.09 -23.45 4.11
C THR A 498 -1.50 -23.49 2.71
N ALA A 499 -0.46 -22.73 2.47
CA ALA A 499 0.25 -22.74 1.21
C ALA A 499 1.75 -22.61 1.46
N GLU A 500 2.57 -23.17 0.58
CA GLU A 500 4.03 -23.09 0.68
C GLU A 500 4.62 -22.41 -0.56
N THR A 501 5.61 -21.57 -0.31
CA THR A 501 6.47 -20.99 -1.35
C THR A 501 7.77 -21.77 -1.44
N VAL A 502 8.60 -21.52 -2.43
CA VAL A 502 9.95 -22.10 -2.56
C VAL A 502 10.84 -21.80 -1.34
N ARG A 503 10.50 -20.76 -0.56
CA ARG A 503 11.21 -20.35 0.66
C ARG A 503 10.49 -20.77 1.94
N ALA A 504 9.31 -21.38 1.84
CA ALA A 504 8.51 -21.64 3.02
C ALA A 504 9.15 -22.72 3.90
N SER A 505 9.11 -22.46 5.18
CA SER A 505 9.16 -23.49 6.20
C SER A 505 7.90 -24.36 6.13
N HIS A 506 8.06 -25.61 6.51
CA HIS A 506 6.94 -26.53 6.58
C HIS A 506 5.84 -26.02 7.52
N ILE A 507 4.60 -25.90 7.01
CA ILE A 507 3.42 -25.52 7.80
C ILE A 507 2.65 -26.77 8.17
N SER A 508 2.42 -26.98 9.46
CA SER A 508 1.61 -28.07 9.99
C SER A 508 0.33 -27.54 10.61
N ALA A 509 -0.82 -27.83 9.99
CA ALA A 509 -2.13 -27.55 10.57
C ALA A 509 -2.52 -28.58 11.63
N PHE A 510 -3.28 -28.18 12.65
CA PHE A 510 -3.81 -29.04 13.68
C PHE A 510 -5.26 -28.69 14.04
N GLY A 511 -5.98 -29.64 14.64
CA GLY A 511 -7.40 -29.48 14.99
C GLY A 511 -8.36 -29.71 13.82
N PHE A 512 -7.87 -30.30 12.74
CA PHE A 512 -8.66 -30.66 11.57
C PHE A 512 -8.73 -32.16 11.38
N GLU A 513 -9.88 -32.64 10.91
CA GLU A 513 -10.17 -34.08 10.72
C GLU A 513 -9.68 -34.55 9.34
N ASP A 514 -9.69 -33.67 8.34
CA ASP A 514 -9.32 -33.99 6.97
C ASP A 514 -8.49 -32.89 6.34
N SER A 515 -7.71 -33.23 5.32
CA SER A 515 -6.96 -32.29 4.52
C SER A 515 -6.77 -32.80 3.08
N ARG A 516 -6.88 -31.89 2.11
CA ARG A 516 -6.69 -32.20 0.69
C ARG A 516 -5.88 -31.12 0.00
N GLU A 517 -5.06 -31.54 -0.97
CA GLU A 517 -4.46 -30.59 -1.90
C GLU A 517 -5.53 -30.04 -2.84
N LEU A 518 -5.52 -28.71 -3.02
CA LEU A 518 -6.40 -28.09 -3.98
C LEU A 518 -5.74 -28.08 -5.36
N PRO A 519 -6.51 -28.33 -6.44
CA PRO A 519 -6.04 -28.04 -7.78
C PRO A 519 -5.76 -26.53 -7.84
N LEU A 520 -4.53 -26.18 -8.19
CA LEU A 520 -4.10 -24.79 -8.21
C LEU A 520 -4.84 -24.06 -9.34
N GLY A 521 -5.78 -23.18 -8.97
CA GLY A 521 -6.29 -22.15 -9.85
C GLY A 521 -5.26 -21.01 -9.94
N ALA A 522 -5.17 -20.34 -11.08
CA ALA A 522 -4.18 -19.27 -11.28
C ALA A 522 -4.21 -18.17 -10.20
N LYS A 523 -5.38 -17.89 -9.61
CA LYS A 523 -5.55 -16.86 -8.58
C LYS A 523 -5.14 -17.31 -7.17
N ASP A 524 -5.24 -18.61 -6.87
CA ASP A 524 -4.97 -19.14 -5.54
C ASP A 524 -3.49 -19.34 -5.26
N THR A 525 -2.65 -19.30 -6.29
CA THR A 525 -1.21 -19.50 -6.21
C THR A 525 -0.40 -18.22 -6.29
N LEU A 526 -1.02 -17.10 -6.67
CA LEU A 526 -0.32 -15.84 -6.85
C LEU A 526 -0.02 -15.21 -5.49
N ALA A 527 1.21 -14.75 -5.30
CA ALA A 527 1.63 -14.05 -4.09
C ALA A 527 2.50 -12.83 -4.43
N PRO A 528 2.63 -11.82 -3.54
CA PRO A 528 3.40 -10.62 -3.84
C PRO A 528 4.84 -10.89 -4.28
N HIS A 529 5.55 -11.81 -3.65
CA HIS A 529 6.96 -12.11 -3.94
C HIS A 529 7.18 -13.36 -4.80
N GLY A 530 6.13 -14.04 -5.26
CA GLY A 530 6.19 -15.21 -6.14
C GLY A 530 5.13 -16.26 -5.83
N ALA A 531 4.90 -17.15 -6.77
CA ALA A 531 3.85 -18.15 -6.68
C ALA A 531 4.02 -19.13 -5.51
N TYR A 532 2.91 -19.59 -4.97
CA TYR A 532 2.85 -20.78 -4.12
C TYR A 532 3.09 -22.06 -4.94
N THR A 533 3.74 -23.01 -4.32
CA THR A 533 4.00 -24.33 -4.93
C THR A 533 2.81 -25.26 -4.80
N TYR A 534 2.07 -25.17 -3.70
CA TYR A 534 0.79 -25.82 -3.51
C TYR A 534 -0.08 -25.11 -2.48
N VAL A 535 -1.37 -25.41 -2.49
CA VAL A 535 -2.35 -24.97 -1.49
C VAL A 535 -3.05 -26.20 -0.94
N LYS A 536 -3.13 -26.31 0.39
CA LYS A 536 -3.79 -27.38 1.10
C LYS A 536 -4.96 -26.85 1.89
N GLU A 537 -6.14 -27.42 1.67
CA GLU A 537 -7.34 -27.14 2.46
C GLU A 537 -7.41 -28.13 3.63
N HIS A 538 -7.69 -27.62 4.81
CA HIS A 538 -7.92 -28.38 6.04
C HIS A 538 -9.37 -28.16 6.48
N ILE A 539 -10.07 -29.23 6.86
CA ILE A 539 -11.50 -29.21 7.15
C ILE A 539 -11.77 -29.99 8.45
N SER A 540 -12.68 -29.48 9.27
CA SER A 540 -13.24 -30.21 10.41
C SER A 540 -14.70 -29.86 10.63
N THR A 541 -15.49 -30.82 11.10
CA THR A 541 -16.83 -30.64 11.65
C THR A 541 -16.82 -30.65 13.18
N ALA A 542 -15.73 -31.08 13.78
CA ALA A 542 -15.56 -31.08 15.23
C ALA A 542 -15.33 -29.65 15.75
N HIS A 543 -16.05 -29.33 16.83
CA HIS A 543 -15.84 -28.06 17.53
C HIS A 543 -14.58 -28.12 18.40
N GLY A 544 -13.72 -27.13 18.29
CA GLY A 544 -12.48 -27.12 19.07
C GLY A 544 -11.53 -25.97 18.71
N THR A 545 -10.31 -26.11 19.19
CA THR A 545 -9.20 -25.23 18.82
C THR A 545 -8.57 -25.73 17.54
N VAL A 546 -8.45 -24.85 16.56
CA VAL A 546 -7.76 -25.09 15.28
C VAL A 546 -6.58 -24.16 15.14
N GLY A 547 -5.60 -24.53 14.34
CA GLY A 547 -4.45 -23.66 14.13
C GLY A 547 -3.36 -24.30 13.29
N TRP A 548 -2.17 -23.71 13.38
CA TRP A 548 -1.00 -24.19 12.66
C TRP A 548 0.30 -23.85 13.40
N THR A 549 1.34 -24.57 13.03
CA THR A 549 2.72 -24.31 13.45
C THR A 549 3.61 -24.23 12.22
N ALA A 550 4.66 -23.45 12.31
CA ALA A 550 5.70 -23.37 11.28
C ALA A 550 7.05 -23.01 11.90
N THR A 551 8.13 -23.36 11.18
CA THR A 551 9.48 -22.91 11.53
C THR A 551 10.00 -22.02 10.41
N LEU A 552 10.41 -20.79 10.71
CA LEU A 552 10.95 -19.85 9.74
C LEU A 552 12.27 -20.35 9.14
N PRO A 553 12.53 -20.08 7.86
CA PRO A 553 13.82 -20.39 7.23
C PRO A 553 14.98 -19.62 7.90
N GLU A 554 16.21 -20.04 7.66
CA GLU A 554 17.43 -19.34 8.14
C GLU A 554 17.66 -18.01 7.48
#